data_ee26b9a37553c76b4495d5b84bee8cef
#
_entry.id   ee26b9a37553c76b4495d5b84bee8cef
#
_cell.length_a   1.000
_cell.length_b   1.000
_cell.length_c   1.000
_cell.angle_alpha   90.00
_cell.angle_beta   90.00
_cell.angle_gamma   90.00
#
_symmetry.space_group_name_H-M   'P 1'
#
loop_
_entity.id
_entity.type
_entity.pdbx_description
1 polymer ?
#
loop_
_entity_poly.entity_id
_entity_poly.type
_entity_poly.pdbx_seq_one_letter_code
_entity_poly.pdbx_strand_id
1 'polypeptide(L)'
;MEILPAVQKKILIDTTVPLVPPKVARVQLPVFGSVAKQAQEWLGKEVHVVSAFQNVAASHLLGDDFSQGEILVFGNKKEAREIVIGLIQEMGMKGWHAGSIDNSVVAESMTSVLIFMNKFYNMQGSGFKIVDSSLDE
;
A
#
# COMPACT_ATOMS: atom_id res chain seq x y z
N MET A 1 -6.72 -8.77 -21.11
CA MET A 1 -5.61 -8.40 -20.20
C MET A 1 -4.53 -9.48 -20.27
N GLU A 2 -3.36 -9.09 -20.72
CA GLU A 2 -2.26 -10.02 -21.04
C GLU A 2 -1.69 -10.75 -19.84
N ILE A 3 -1.71 -10.12 -18.64
CA ILE A 3 -1.16 -10.74 -17.43
C ILE A 3 -2.10 -11.75 -16.78
N LEU A 4 -3.38 -11.76 -17.13
CA LEU A 4 -4.38 -12.57 -16.44
C LEU A 4 -4.04 -14.07 -16.39
N PRO A 5 -3.58 -14.72 -17.47
CA PRO A 5 -3.22 -16.13 -17.39
C PRO A 5 -2.07 -16.40 -16.42
N ALA A 6 -1.13 -15.46 -16.30
CA ALA A 6 0.04 -15.62 -15.43
C ALA A 6 -0.28 -15.48 -13.95
N VAL A 7 -1.34 -14.73 -13.59
CA VAL A 7 -1.68 -14.42 -12.19
C VAL A 7 -2.85 -15.24 -11.64
N GLN A 8 -3.44 -16.12 -12.44
CA GLN A 8 -4.54 -16.99 -11.98
C GLN A 8 -4.13 -17.79 -10.75
N LYS A 9 -5.00 -17.80 -9.73
CA LYS A 9 -4.78 -18.49 -8.45
C LYS A 9 -3.54 -18.05 -7.68
N LYS A 10 -3.06 -16.84 -7.98
CA LYS A 10 -1.89 -16.25 -7.31
C LYS A 10 -2.28 -15.03 -6.50
N ILE A 11 -1.36 -14.58 -5.67
CA ILE A 11 -1.45 -13.32 -4.97
C ILE A 11 -0.74 -12.29 -5.83
N LEU A 12 -1.45 -11.22 -6.18
CA LEU A 12 -0.87 -10.05 -6.86
C LEU A 12 -0.72 -8.93 -5.84
N ILE A 13 0.51 -8.56 -5.54
CA ILE A 13 0.78 -7.41 -4.65
C ILE A 13 0.79 -6.15 -5.51
N ASP A 14 -0.20 -5.28 -5.29
CA ASP A 14 -0.31 -4.01 -5.98
C ASP A 14 0.32 -2.92 -5.11
N THR A 15 1.37 -2.30 -5.61
CA THR A 15 2.12 -1.24 -4.93
C THR A 15 1.91 0.13 -5.58
N THR A 16 1.00 0.22 -6.55
CA THR A 16 0.81 1.44 -7.34
C THR A 16 -0.05 2.47 -6.63
N VAL A 17 0.13 3.72 -7.04
CA VAL A 17 -0.64 4.86 -6.55
C VAL A 17 -1.14 5.69 -7.75
N PRO A 18 -2.37 6.25 -7.68
CA PRO A 18 -2.94 6.99 -8.79
C PRO A 18 -2.50 8.45 -8.80
N LEU A 19 -1.20 8.69 -8.91
CA LEU A 19 -0.67 10.06 -9.00
C LEU A 19 -0.95 10.64 -10.38
N VAL A 20 -1.48 11.86 -10.43
CA VAL A 20 -1.79 12.56 -11.67
C VAL A 20 -0.93 13.83 -11.76
N PRO A 21 0.23 13.78 -12.46
CA PRO A 21 1.06 14.96 -12.65
C PRO A 21 0.33 16.09 -13.37
N PRO A 22 0.66 17.37 -13.10
CA PRO A 22 1.72 17.83 -12.21
C PRO A 22 1.31 17.94 -10.73
N LYS A 23 0.02 17.74 -10.41
CA LYS A 23 -0.52 17.97 -9.06
C LYS A 23 -0.48 16.71 -8.21
N VAL A 24 0.70 16.10 -8.05
CA VAL A 24 0.87 14.84 -7.32
C VAL A 24 0.68 14.95 -5.81
N ALA A 25 0.80 16.16 -5.25
CA ALA A 25 0.58 16.42 -3.83
C ALA A 25 -0.90 16.60 -3.47
N ARG A 26 -1.80 16.40 -4.43
CA ARG A 26 -3.25 16.48 -4.24
C ARG A 26 -3.87 15.11 -4.51
N VAL A 27 -4.74 14.68 -3.63
CA VAL A 27 -5.50 13.44 -3.85
C VAL A 27 -6.43 13.61 -5.04
N GLN A 28 -6.33 12.67 -5.98
CA GLN A 28 -7.19 12.60 -7.16
C GLN A 28 -7.65 11.15 -7.30
N LEU A 29 -8.90 10.90 -6.93
CA LEU A 29 -9.43 9.54 -6.86
C LEU A 29 -9.75 8.98 -8.25
N PRO A 30 -9.34 7.74 -8.56
CA PRO A 30 -9.81 7.06 -9.76
C PRO A 30 -11.29 6.71 -9.65
N VAL A 31 -11.91 6.34 -10.76
CA VAL A 31 -13.35 6.03 -10.84
C VAL A 31 -13.77 4.97 -9.83
N PHE A 32 -12.96 3.93 -9.63
CA PHE A 32 -13.23 2.83 -8.70
C PHE A 32 -12.83 3.13 -7.24
N GLY A 33 -12.37 4.34 -6.96
CA GLY A 33 -11.91 4.73 -5.65
C GLY A 33 -10.44 4.43 -5.40
N SER A 34 -9.94 3.27 -5.83
CA SER A 34 -8.53 2.91 -5.73
C SER A 34 -8.08 2.08 -6.93
N VAL A 35 -6.79 2.12 -7.23
CA VAL A 35 -6.18 1.31 -8.30
C VAL A 35 -6.24 -0.17 -7.95
N ALA A 36 -5.98 -0.52 -6.69
CA ALA A 36 -6.02 -1.91 -6.25
C ALA A 36 -7.42 -2.52 -6.36
N LYS A 37 -8.45 -1.74 -6.02
CA LYS A 37 -9.84 -2.18 -6.19
C LYS A 37 -10.16 -2.42 -7.66
N GLN A 38 -9.75 -1.51 -8.54
CA GLN A 38 -9.92 -1.67 -9.99
C GLN A 38 -9.22 -2.94 -10.49
N ALA A 39 -8.00 -3.19 -10.03
CA ALA A 39 -7.26 -4.39 -10.41
C ALA A 39 -8.00 -5.67 -9.97
N GLN A 40 -8.54 -5.70 -8.75
CA GLN A 40 -9.30 -6.85 -8.26
C GLN A 40 -10.56 -7.09 -9.10
N GLU A 41 -11.29 -6.04 -9.46
CA GLU A 41 -12.48 -6.14 -10.31
C GLU A 41 -12.14 -6.72 -11.69
N TRP A 42 -11.07 -6.23 -12.30
CA TRP A 42 -10.65 -6.66 -13.64
C TRP A 42 -10.08 -8.08 -13.67
N LEU A 43 -9.37 -8.47 -12.62
CA LEU A 43 -8.69 -9.78 -12.58
C LEU A 43 -9.61 -10.92 -12.10
N GLY A 44 -10.72 -10.59 -11.46
CA GLY A 44 -11.69 -11.57 -11.01
C GLY A 44 -11.32 -12.26 -9.69
N LYS A 45 -12.20 -13.15 -9.26
CA LYS A 45 -12.14 -13.78 -7.93
C LYS A 45 -11.00 -14.79 -7.75
N GLU A 46 -10.48 -15.31 -8.85
CA GLU A 46 -9.40 -16.31 -8.81
C GLU A 46 -8.01 -15.69 -8.57
N VAL A 47 -7.92 -14.35 -8.63
CA VAL A 47 -6.70 -13.62 -8.30
C VAL A 47 -6.91 -12.91 -6.98
N HIS A 48 -5.96 -13.06 -6.06
CA HIS A 48 -6.02 -12.39 -4.76
C HIS A 48 -5.16 -11.13 -4.80
N VAL A 49 -5.79 -9.97 -5.06
CA VAL A 49 -5.08 -8.69 -5.06
C VAL A 49 -4.88 -8.22 -3.63
N VAL A 50 -3.64 -7.91 -3.29
CA VAL A 50 -3.25 -7.35 -1.99
C VAL A 50 -2.55 -6.02 -2.24
N SER A 51 -3.07 -4.96 -1.65
CA SER A 51 -2.50 -3.61 -1.72
C SER A 51 -1.54 -3.41 -0.56
N ALA A 52 -0.31 -3.02 -0.83
CA ALA A 52 0.72 -2.77 0.18
C ALA A 52 1.83 -1.89 -0.40
N PHE A 53 2.63 -1.27 0.48
CA PHE A 53 3.83 -0.49 0.16
C PHE A 53 3.60 0.88 -0.48
N GLN A 54 2.38 1.37 -0.59
CA GLN A 54 2.11 2.67 -1.22
C GLN A 54 2.76 3.85 -0.48
N ASN A 55 2.98 3.72 0.82
CA ASN A 55 3.49 4.79 1.66
C ASN A 55 4.98 4.64 2.02
N VAL A 56 5.68 3.74 1.36
CA VAL A 56 7.12 3.53 1.54
C VAL A 56 7.87 4.12 0.35
N ALA A 57 8.81 5.04 0.63
CA ALA A 57 9.63 5.60 -0.43
C ALA A 57 10.53 4.51 -1.04
N ALA A 58 10.63 4.50 -2.38
CA ALA A 58 11.46 3.51 -3.08
C ALA A 58 12.91 3.53 -2.62
N SER A 59 13.44 4.71 -2.30
CA SER A 59 14.81 4.87 -1.75
C SER A 59 15.00 4.13 -0.43
N HIS A 60 13.96 4.03 0.40
CA HIS A 60 14.01 3.31 1.67
C HIS A 60 14.05 1.80 1.45
N LEU A 61 13.42 1.30 0.38
CA LEU A 61 13.45 -0.13 0.05
C LEU A 61 14.79 -0.59 -0.49
N LEU A 62 15.58 0.33 -1.05
CA LEU A 62 16.92 0.04 -1.59
C LEU A 62 18.01 0.15 -0.52
N GLY A 63 17.72 0.75 0.64
CA GLY A 63 18.64 0.90 1.74
C GLY A 63 18.49 -0.22 2.78
N ASP A 64 19.34 -0.22 3.78
CA ASP A 64 19.32 -1.20 4.86
C ASP A 64 18.49 -0.74 6.07
N ASP A 65 17.98 0.49 6.05
CA ASP A 65 17.20 1.05 7.16
C ASP A 65 15.70 1.01 6.85
N PHE A 66 15.05 -0.06 7.33
CA PHE A 66 13.60 -0.26 7.20
C PHE A 66 12.85 0.15 8.48
N SER A 67 13.49 0.85 9.40
CA SER A 67 12.89 1.23 10.70
C SER A 67 11.86 2.35 10.60
N GLN A 68 11.73 2.98 9.45
CA GLN A 68 10.93 4.18 9.25
C GLN A 68 9.55 3.84 8.67
N GLY A 69 8.55 3.82 9.54
CA GLY A 69 7.16 3.66 9.14
C GLY A 69 6.63 2.24 9.16
N GLU A 70 5.35 2.12 8.97
CA GLU A 70 4.60 0.86 9.00
C GLU A 70 3.77 0.73 7.73
N ILE A 71 3.34 -0.49 7.41
CA ILE A 71 2.66 -0.78 6.15
C ILE A 71 1.24 -1.28 6.43
N LEU A 72 0.26 -0.63 5.82
CA LEU A 72 -1.12 -1.08 5.81
C LEU A 72 -1.32 -2.07 4.66
N VAL A 73 -1.93 -3.20 4.95
CA VAL A 73 -2.13 -4.30 4.00
C VAL A 73 -3.62 -4.53 3.81
N PHE A 74 -4.09 -4.35 2.58
CA PHE A 74 -5.49 -4.49 2.20
C PHE A 74 -5.68 -5.65 1.22
N GLY A 75 -6.77 -6.36 1.35
CA GLY A 75 -7.10 -7.45 0.44
C GLY A 75 -8.34 -8.18 0.94
N ASN A 76 -9.10 -8.80 0.02
CA ASN A 76 -10.35 -9.46 0.38
C ASN A 76 -10.14 -10.79 1.10
N LYS A 77 -8.98 -11.44 0.88
CA LYS A 77 -8.64 -12.71 1.53
C LYS A 77 -7.67 -12.48 2.67
N LYS A 78 -8.08 -12.86 3.88
CA LYS A 78 -7.26 -12.75 5.08
C LYS A 78 -5.93 -13.50 4.93
N GLU A 79 -5.96 -14.71 4.39
CA GLU A 79 -4.79 -15.56 4.19
C GLU A 79 -3.78 -14.91 3.25
N ALA A 80 -4.27 -14.25 2.19
CA ALA A 80 -3.39 -13.53 1.27
C ALA A 80 -2.72 -12.34 1.96
N ARG A 81 -3.46 -11.60 2.78
CA ARG A 81 -2.88 -10.52 3.60
C ARG A 81 -1.82 -11.05 4.57
N GLU A 82 -2.09 -12.18 5.21
CA GLU A 82 -1.12 -12.81 6.14
C GLU A 82 0.19 -13.16 5.46
N ILE A 83 0.14 -13.68 4.24
CA ILE A 83 1.35 -14.00 3.46
C ILE A 83 2.15 -12.72 3.17
N VAL A 84 1.49 -11.66 2.76
CA VAL A 84 2.15 -10.38 2.48
C VAL A 84 2.74 -9.76 3.75
N ILE A 85 2.00 -9.83 4.87
CA ILE A 85 2.52 -9.36 6.18
C ILE A 85 3.76 -10.15 6.57
N GLY A 86 3.79 -11.45 6.33
CA GLY A 86 4.97 -12.28 6.56
C GLY A 86 6.19 -11.81 5.78
N LEU A 87 6.01 -11.46 4.50
CA LEU A 87 7.08 -10.88 3.67
C LEU A 87 7.56 -9.55 4.22
N ILE A 88 6.64 -8.70 4.66
CA ILE A 88 6.97 -7.39 5.27
C ILE A 88 7.82 -7.60 6.53
N GLN A 89 7.46 -8.56 7.37
CA GLN A 89 8.20 -8.89 8.59
C GLN A 89 9.60 -9.40 8.27
N GLU A 90 9.76 -10.23 7.24
CA GLU A 90 11.07 -10.70 6.78
C GLU A 90 11.95 -9.54 6.31
N MET A 91 11.36 -8.47 5.79
CA MET A 91 12.07 -7.25 5.42
C MET A 91 12.45 -6.37 6.63
N GLY A 92 12.01 -6.72 7.82
CA GLY A 92 12.29 -5.95 9.04
C GLY A 92 11.30 -4.82 9.31
N MET A 93 10.16 -4.81 8.61
CA MET A 93 9.11 -3.81 8.80
C MET A 93 7.89 -4.40 9.48
N LYS A 94 6.96 -3.54 9.89
CA LYS A 94 5.71 -3.95 10.50
C LYS A 94 4.56 -3.73 9.51
N GLY A 95 3.78 -4.79 9.29
CA GLY A 95 2.56 -4.74 8.49
C GLY A 95 1.32 -4.93 9.34
N TRP A 96 0.23 -4.28 8.95
CA TRP A 96 -1.04 -4.36 9.64
C TRP A 96 -2.12 -4.83 8.68
N HIS A 97 -2.98 -5.75 9.15
CA HIS A 97 -4.24 -6.01 8.44
C HIS A 97 -5.09 -4.75 8.47
N ALA A 98 -5.41 -4.20 7.31
CA ALA A 98 -6.18 -2.97 7.21
C ALA A 98 -7.54 -3.18 6.51
N GLY A 99 -7.95 -4.44 6.34
CA GLY A 99 -9.27 -4.81 5.85
C GLY A 99 -9.31 -5.16 4.38
N SER A 100 -10.52 -5.06 3.81
CA SER A 100 -10.76 -5.42 2.43
C SER A 100 -10.09 -4.45 1.45
N ILE A 101 -10.08 -4.86 0.17
CA ILE A 101 -9.52 -4.02 -0.90
C ILE A 101 -10.25 -2.67 -1.01
N ASP A 102 -11.49 -2.58 -0.55
CA ASP A 102 -12.24 -1.32 -0.52
C ASP A 102 -11.54 -0.23 0.29
N ASN A 103 -10.80 -0.64 1.31
CA ASN A 103 -10.09 0.30 2.19
C ASN A 103 -8.76 0.79 1.61
N SER A 104 -8.29 0.20 0.51
CA SER A 104 -6.97 0.53 -0.07
C SER A 104 -6.85 1.98 -0.54
N VAL A 105 -7.98 2.66 -0.77
CA VAL A 105 -8.01 4.08 -1.12
C VAL A 105 -7.28 4.95 -0.08
N VAL A 106 -7.29 4.54 1.18
CA VAL A 106 -6.63 5.27 2.27
C VAL A 106 -5.13 5.37 2.04
N ALA A 107 -4.46 4.25 1.79
CA ALA A 107 -3.01 4.23 1.59
C ALA A 107 -2.62 4.86 0.26
N GLU A 108 -3.39 4.62 -0.81
CA GLU A 108 -3.13 5.24 -2.11
C GLU A 108 -3.26 6.77 -2.03
N SER A 109 -4.26 7.27 -1.31
CA SER A 109 -4.46 8.72 -1.11
C SER A 109 -3.41 9.32 -0.18
N MET A 110 -2.98 8.59 0.84
CA MET A 110 -1.98 9.04 1.80
C MET A 110 -0.66 9.40 1.11
N THR A 111 -0.30 8.74 0.02
CA THR A 111 0.93 9.04 -0.72
C THR A 111 0.96 10.51 -1.16
N SER A 112 -0.13 11.04 -1.70
CA SER A 112 -0.21 12.46 -2.08
C SER A 112 -0.03 13.39 -0.87
N VAL A 113 -0.61 13.02 0.27
CA VAL A 113 -0.48 13.79 1.51
C VAL A 113 0.98 13.79 1.99
N LEU A 114 1.64 12.64 1.95
CA LEU A 114 3.06 12.54 2.34
C LEU A 114 3.98 13.34 1.41
N ILE A 115 3.67 13.35 0.11
CA ILE A 115 4.40 14.19 -0.86
C ILE A 115 4.25 15.68 -0.49
N PHE A 116 3.04 16.12 -0.17
CA PHE A 116 2.81 17.49 0.31
C PHE A 116 3.64 17.79 1.57
N MET A 117 3.57 16.89 2.56
CA MET A 117 4.28 17.09 3.83
C MET A 117 5.79 17.11 3.65
N ASN A 118 6.34 16.27 2.79
CA ASN A 118 7.78 16.26 2.50
C ASN A 118 8.24 17.60 1.95
N LYS A 119 7.46 18.20 1.07
CA LYS A 119 7.77 19.52 0.51
C LYS A 119 7.62 20.63 1.56
N PHE A 120 6.49 20.64 2.25
CA PHE A 120 6.14 21.70 3.19
C PHE A 120 7.13 21.77 4.36
N TYR A 121 7.50 20.61 4.91
CA TYR A 121 8.39 20.51 6.07
C TYR A 121 9.86 20.25 5.70
N ASN A 122 10.18 20.22 4.41
CA ASN A 122 11.52 19.89 3.92
C ASN A 122 12.05 18.56 4.48
N MET A 123 11.21 17.52 4.41
CA MET A 123 11.57 16.17 4.88
C MET A 123 12.17 15.34 3.75
N GLN A 124 13.09 14.43 4.10
CA GLN A 124 13.74 13.53 3.15
C GLN A 124 12.85 12.36 2.71
N GLY A 125 11.84 12.05 3.50
CA GLY A 125 10.87 11.00 3.23
C GLY A 125 10.08 10.74 4.49
N SER A 126 8.75 10.83 4.38
CA SER A 126 7.85 10.61 5.51
C SER A 126 7.13 9.27 5.38
N GLY A 127 6.77 8.72 6.51
CA GLY A 127 5.91 7.56 6.64
C GLY A 127 4.93 7.81 7.78
N PHE A 128 4.27 6.77 8.24
CA PHE A 128 3.39 6.88 9.40
C PHE A 128 3.50 5.63 10.27
N LYS A 129 2.95 5.73 11.47
CA LYS A 129 2.88 4.61 12.43
C LYS A 129 1.49 4.53 13.01
N ILE A 130 1.05 3.30 13.28
CA ILE A 130 -0.18 3.07 14.03
C ILE A 130 0.14 3.21 15.52
N VAL A 131 -0.60 4.06 16.19
CA VAL A 131 -0.43 4.30 17.63
C VAL A 131 -1.64 3.73 18.36
N ASP A 132 -1.37 2.89 19.34
CA ASP A 132 -2.39 2.37 20.26
C ASP A 132 -1.88 2.58 21.67
N SER A 133 -2.62 3.34 22.45
CA SER A 133 -2.24 3.68 23.83
C SER A 133 -2.10 2.45 24.74
N SER A 134 -2.76 1.35 24.40
CA SER A 134 -2.64 0.10 25.15
C SER A 134 -1.32 -0.65 24.90
N LEU A 135 -0.56 -0.26 23.87
CA LEU A 135 0.70 -0.88 23.50
C LEU A 135 1.93 -0.17 24.09
N ASP A 136 1.72 0.93 24.80
CA ASP A 136 2.80 1.76 25.38
C ASP A 136 3.22 1.31 26.80
N GLU A 137 2.71 0.18 27.27
CA GLU A 137 3.04 -0.39 28.59
C GLU A 137 4.08 -1.50 28.53
#